data_4c64b9e3f21deeb7aa577abaa87fa9d1
#
_entry.id   4c64b9e3f21deeb7aa577abaa87fa9d1
#
_cell.length_a   1.000
_cell.length_b   1.000
_cell.length_c   1.000
_cell.angle_alpha   90.00
_cell.angle_beta   90.00
_cell.angle_gamma   90.00
#
_symmetry.space_group_name_H-M   'P 1'
#
loop_
_entity.id
_entity.type
_entity.pdbx_description
1 polymer ?
#
loop_
_entity_poly.entity_id
_entity_poly.type
_entity_poly.pdbx_seq_one_letter_code
_entity_poly.pdbx_strand_id
1 'polypeptide(L)'
;MPKLLARQDLRDLLLRWQAGDVDHRFVFGWASERYAGKGWDTEDEIVDQVLLELYSLDMNLTTAEDIPHLLQVLAVPRGQIGTAKALQRDYARTVALQARRVALAKDSLYGPHCKLAK
;
A
#
# COMPACT_ATOMS: atom_id res chain seq x y z
N MET A 1 16.50 19.57 6.47
CA MET A 1 15.76 18.66 7.36
C MET A 1 14.80 17.82 6.54
N PRO A 2 14.74 16.50 6.71
CA PRO A 2 13.77 15.68 6.00
C PRO A 2 12.34 16.03 6.45
N LYS A 3 11.41 15.88 5.54
CA LYS A 3 9.98 16.00 5.84
C LYS A 3 9.52 14.75 6.56
N LEU A 4 8.63 14.90 7.51
CA LEU A 4 8.08 13.76 8.25
C LEU A 4 6.76 13.33 7.63
N LEU A 5 6.68 12.07 7.23
CA LEU A 5 5.43 11.45 6.80
C LEU A 5 4.71 10.92 8.03
N ALA A 6 3.58 11.53 8.35
CA ALA A 6 2.78 11.15 9.51
C ALA A 6 1.74 10.08 9.13
N ARG A 7 1.29 9.36 10.16
CA ARG A 7 0.22 8.37 10.03
C ARG A 7 -1.04 8.98 9.40
N GLN A 8 -1.36 10.21 9.80
CA GLN A 8 -2.54 10.93 9.29
C GLN A 8 -2.43 11.18 7.78
N ASP A 9 -1.24 11.44 7.25
CA ASP A 9 -1.03 11.67 5.83
C ASP A 9 -1.40 10.44 5.00
N LEU A 10 -0.99 9.26 5.46
CA LEU A 10 -1.35 7.99 4.81
C LEU A 10 -2.84 7.71 4.94
N ARG A 11 -3.41 7.96 6.11
CA ARG A 11 -4.84 7.77 6.34
C ARG A 11 -5.66 8.62 5.38
N ASP A 12 -5.30 9.89 5.24
CA ASP A 12 -5.99 10.82 4.34
C ASP A 12 -5.89 10.35 2.88
N LEU A 13 -4.72 9.88 2.46
CA LEU A 13 -4.54 9.34 1.11
C LEU A 13 -5.42 8.10 0.88
N LEU A 14 -5.43 7.17 1.82
CA LEU A 14 -6.23 5.94 1.71
C LEU A 14 -7.73 6.27 1.64
N LEU A 15 -8.19 7.23 2.41
CA LEU A 15 -9.59 7.65 2.39
C LEU A 15 -9.96 8.32 1.07
N ARG A 16 -9.06 9.12 0.47
CA ARG A 16 -9.27 9.71 -0.85
C ARG A 16 -9.34 8.64 -1.94
N TRP A 17 -8.48 7.63 -1.84
CA TRP A 17 -8.52 6.51 -2.77
C TRP A 17 -9.81 5.71 -2.62
N GLN A 18 -10.23 5.44 -1.40
CA GLN A 18 -11.48 4.74 -1.10
C GLN A 18 -12.70 5.50 -1.65
N ALA A 19 -12.67 6.82 -1.57
CA ALA A 19 -13.75 7.69 -2.07
C ALA A 19 -13.75 7.85 -3.61
N GLY A 20 -12.69 7.38 -4.28
CA GLY A 20 -12.56 7.52 -5.74
C GLY A 20 -12.00 8.87 -6.19
N ASP A 21 -11.53 9.70 -5.26
CA ASP A 21 -10.95 11.01 -5.59
C ASP A 21 -9.60 10.88 -6.29
N VAL A 22 -8.88 9.79 -6.01
CA VAL A 22 -7.62 9.44 -6.66
C VAL A 22 -7.65 7.98 -7.05
N ASP A 23 -6.82 7.60 -8.03
CA ASP A 23 -6.72 6.21 -8.48
C ASP A 23 -5.42 5.55 -7.99
N HIS A 24 -5.25 4.27 -8.33
CA HIS A 24 -4.06 3.51 -7.92
C HIS A 24 -2.76 4.07 -8.50
N ARG A 25 -2.81 4.69 -9.67
CA ARG A 25 -1.63 5.30 -10.30
C ARG A 25 -1.17 6.53 -9.51
N PHE A 26 -2.12 7.35 -9.07
CA PHE A 26 -1.82 8.49 -8.21
C PHE A 26 -1.19 8.01 -6.90
N VAL A 27 -1.79 6.99 -6.28
CA VAL A 27 -1.31 6.43 -5.01
C VAL A 27 0.11 5.87 -5.16
N PHE A 28 0.37 5.14 -6.24
CA PHE A 28 1.69 4.59 -6.52
C PHE A 28 2.74 5.69 -6.68
N GLY A 29 2.44 6.72 -7.46
CA GLY A 29 3.35 7.86 -7.67
C GLY A 29 3.62 8.63 -6.39
N TRP A 30 2.58 8.85 -5.60
CA TRP A 30 2.67 9.52 -4.30
C TRP A 30 3.59 8.73 -3.34
N ALA A 31 3.41 7.43 -3.27
CA ALA A 31 4.22 6.56 -2.42
C ALA A 31 5.66 6.46 -2.93
N SER A 32 5.86 6.36 -4.23
CA SER A 32 7.19 6.28 -4.84
C SER A 32 8.01 7.53 -4.54
N GLU A 33 7.40 8.70 -4.63
CA GLU A 33 8.08 9.97 -4.33
C GLU A 33 8.57 10.00 -2.89
N ARG A 34 7.79 9.46 -1.95
CA ARG A 34 8.10 9.50 -0.53
C ARG A 34 9.00 8.36 -0.06
N TYR A 35 8.84 7.16 -0.63
CA TYR A 35 9.64 6.00 -0.25
C TYR A 35 11.01 6.00 -0.94
N ALA A 36 11.03 6.17 -2.25
CA ALA A 36 12.26 6.13 -3.05
C ALA A 36 12.91 7.50 -3.18
N GLY A 37 12.16 8.58 -2.98
CA GLY A 37 12.67 9.95 -3.04
C GLY A 37 13.47 10.31 -1.80
N LYS A 38 14.32 11.33 -1.95
CA LYS A 38 15.10 11.83 -0.83
C LYS A 38 14.32 12.90 -0.06
N GLY A 39 14.58 13.01 1.22
CA GLY A 39 14.05 14.07 2.05
C GLY A 39 12.78 13.73 2.82
N TRP A 40 12.42 12.45 2.91
CA TRP A 40 11.28 11.99 3.69
C TRP A 40 11.70 10.97 4.74
N ASP A 41 11.18 11.14 5.96
CA ASP A 41 11.22 10.14 7.03
C ASP A 41 9.81 9.77 7.42
N THR A 42 9.62 8.59 7.99
CA THR A 42 8.33 8.15 8.50
C THR A 42 8.22 8.38 10.01
N GLU A 43 7.01 8.64 10.48
CA GLU A 43 6.72 8.88 11.89
C GLU A 43 7.09 7.68 12.77
N ASP A 44 6.82 6.47 12.28
CA ASP A 44 7.15 5.23 12.97
C ASP A 44 7.25 4.05 11.98
N GLU A 45 7.61 2.88 12.49
CA GLU A 45 7.80 1.66 11.69
C GLU A 45 6.53 1.20 10.99
N ILE A 46 5.36 1.44 11.60
CA ILE A 46 4.07 1.03 11.02
C ILE A 46 3.74 1.92 9.83
N VAL A 47 3.97 3.21 9.95
CA VAL A 47 3.83 4.16 8.83
C VAL A 47 4.74 3.75 7.68
N ASP A 48 5.98 3.40 7.99
CA ASP A 48 6.95 2.93 7.00
C ASP A 48 6.45 1.65 6.30
N GLN A 49 5.91 0.71 7.06
CA GLN A 49 5.40 -0.55 6.53
C GLN A 49 4.21 -0.34 5.57
N VAL A 50 3.29 0.55 5.91
CA VAL A 50 2.15 0.87 5.03
C VAL A 50 2.62 1.61 3.79
N LEU A 51 3.56 2.53 3.94
CA LEU A 51 4.15 3.23 2.78
C LEU A 51 4.81 2.25 1.82
N LEU A 52 5.56 1.28 2.35
CA LEU A 52 6.20 0.23 1.54
C LEU A 52 5.15 -0.58 0.77
N GLU A 53 4.03 -0.92 1.41
CA GLU A 53 2.94 -1.64 0.75
C GLU A 53 2.39 -0.85 -0.44
N LEU A 54 2.20 0.46 -0.28
CA LEU A 54 1.73 1.33 -1.36
C LEU A 54 2.78 1.52 -2.46
N TYR A 55 4.05 1.58 -2.08
CA TYR A 55 5.16 1.64 -3.04
C TYR A 55 5.26 0.35 -3.87
N SER A 56 4.84 -0.76 -3.30
CA SER A 56 4.89 -2.08 -3.93
C SER A 56 3.53 -2.54 -4.48
N LEU A 57 2.56 -1.63 -4.58
CA LEU A 57 1.19 -2.01 -4.94
C LEU A 57 1.07 -2.67 -6.30
N ASP A 58 1.90 -2.30 -7.25
CA ASP A 58 1.92 -2.90 -8.59
C ASP A 58 2.35 -4.37 -8.54
N MET A 59 3.44 -4.65 -7.85
CA MET A 59 3.97 -6.02 -7.73
C MET A 59 3.07 -6.92 -6.90
N ASN A 60 2.48 -6.39 -5.85
CA ASN A 60 1.63 -7.15 -4.92
C ASN A 60 0.17 -7.18 -5.34
N LEU A 61 -0.18 -6.49 -6.42
CA LEU A 61 -1.55 -6.34 -6.90
C LEU A 61 -2.49 -5.80 -5.82
N THR A 62 -1.98 -4.82 -5.05
CA THR A 62 -2.75 -4.14 -4.02
C THR A 62 -3.75 -3.19 -4.67
N THR A 63 -5.02 -3.31 -4.33
CA THR A 63 -6.11 -2.54 -4.94
C THR A 63 -6.91 -1.78 -3.88
N ALA A 64 -7.89 -1.02 -4.34
CA ALA A 64 -8.81 -0.31 -3.44
C ALA A 64 -9.56 -1.26 -2.49
N GLU A 65 -9.73 -2.53 -2.87
CA GLU A 65 -10.33 -3.53 -1.99
C GLU A 65 -9.54 -3.75 -0.71
N ASP A 66 -8.25 -3.44 -0.72
CA ASP A 66 -7.36 -3.65 0.41
C ASP A 66 -7.33 -2.47 1.38
N ILE A 67 -8.00 -1.36 1.05
CA ILE A 67 -7.96 -0.15 1.87
C ILE A 67 -8.43 -0.39 3.31
N PRO A 68 -9.56 -1.10 3.56
CA PRO A 68 -9.96 -1.37 4.94
C PRO A 68 -8.89 -2.10 5.74
N HIS A 69 -8.19 -3.04 5.11
CA HIS A 69 -7.07 -3.74 5.73
C HIS A 69 -5.90 -2.79 6.02
N LEU A 70 -5.53 -1.96 5.06
CA LEU A 70 -4.44 -1.00 5.23
C LEU A 70 -4.73 0.01 6.35
N LEU A 71 -5.99 0.46 6.45
CA LEU A 71 -6.43 1.32 7.55
C LEU A 71 -6.32 0.59 8.89
N GLN A 72 -6.62 -0.70 8.93
CA GLN A 72 -6.50 -1.53 10.12
C GLN A 72 -5.05 -1.64 10.58
N VAL A 73 -4.14 -1.88 9.64
CA VAL A 73 -2.69 -1.93 9.93
C VAL A 73 -2.22 -0.57 10.44
N LEU A 74 -2.66 0.49 9.79
CA LEU A 74 -2.28 1.86 10.16
C LEU A 74 -2.82 2.25 11.54
N ALA A 75 -3.87 1.61 12.02
CA ALA A 75 -4.44 1.84 13.35
C ALA A 75 -3.69 1.11 14.48
N VAL A 76 -2.75 0.21 14.14
CA VAL A 76 -1.96 -0.50 15.15
C VAL A 76 -1.09 0.51 15.90
N PRO A 77 -1.06 0.46 17.25
CA PRO A 77 -0.28 1.41 18.04
C PRO A 77 1.21 1.37 17.72
N ARG A 78 1.83 2.53 17.82
CA ARG A 78 3.27 2.69 17.70
C ARG A 78 4.00 1.71 18.62
N GLY A 79 5.05 1.09 18.11
CA GLY A 79 5.83 0.10 18.87
C GLY A 79 5.32 -1.32 18.74
N GLN A 80 4.18 -1.54 18.08
CA GLN A 80 3.60 -2.87 17.87
C GLN A 80 3.75 -3.35 16.43
N ILE A 81 4.95 -3.21 15.88
CA ILE A 81 5.23 -3.61 14.48
C ILE A 81 4.96 -5.10 14.24
N GLY A 82 5.20 -5.95 15.23
CA GLY A 82 4.92 -7.39 15.12
C GLY A 82 3.44 -7.66 14.88
N THR A 83 2.56 -6.92 15.55
CA THR A 83 1.11 -7.01 15.35
C THR A 83 0.73 -6.57 13.93
N ALA A 84 1.29 -5.46 13.47
CA ALA A 84 1.04 -4.96 12.11
C ALA A 84 1.47 -5.98 11.05
N LYS A 85 2.66 -6.56 11.19
CA LYS A 85 3.17 -7.57 10.26
C LYS A 85 2.33 -8.85 10.28
N ALA A 86 1.85 -9.26 11.44
CA ALA A 86 0.97 -10.42 11.56
C ALA A 86 -0.36 -10.19 10.84
N LEU A 87 -0.94 -9.00 10.98
CA LEU A 87 -2.17 -8.63 10.25
C LEU A 87 -1.96 -8.70 8.74
N GLN A 88 -0.85 -8.17 8.24
CA GLN A 88 -0.53 -8.20 6.82
C GLN A 88 -0.33 -9.63 6.30
N ARG A 89 0.40 -10.45 7.03
CA ARG A 89 0.64 -11.84 6.67
C ARG A 89 -0.66 -12.64 6.61
N ASP A 90 -1.52 -12.48 7.61
CA ASP A 90 -2.78 -13.20 7.69
C ASP A 90 -3.75 -12.74 6.59
N TYR A 91 -3.79 -11.45 6.33
CA TYR A 91 -4.61 -10.91 5.25
C TYR A 91 -4.15 -11.42 3.88
N ALA A 92 -2.85 -11.47 3.63
CA ALA A 92 -2.30 -11.91 2.36
C ALA A 92 -2.77 -13.32 1.99
N ARG A 93 -3.02 -14.17 2.97
CA ARG A 93 -3.54 -15.53 2.77
C ARG A 93 -4.98 -15.56 2.29
N THR A 94 -5.72 -14.47 2.49
CA THR A 94 -7.13 -14.38 2.07
C THR A 94 -7.30 -13.79 0.67
N VAL A 95 -6.25 -13.20 0.12
CA VAL A 95 -6.31 -12.51 -1.18
C VAL A 95 -6.28 -13.52 -2.32
N ALA A 96 -7.24 -13.41 -3.24
CA ALA A 96 -7.32 -14.27 -4.43
C ALA A 96 -6.41 -13.71 -5.53
N LEU A 97 -5.10 -13.91 -5.41
CA LEU A 97 -4.10 -13.35 -6.33
C LEU A 97 -4.34 -13.78 -7.78
N GLN A 98 -4.73 -15.02 -8.01
CA GLN A 98 -4.98 -15.51 -9.36
C GLN A 98 -6.12 -14.75 -10.03
N ALA A 99 -7.20 -14.49 -9.30
CA ALA A 99 -8.32 -13.70 -9.82
C ALA A 99 -7.89 -12.26 -10.10
N ARG A 100 -7.04 -11.68 -9.25
CA ARG A 100 -6.51 -10.33 -9.47
C ARG A 100 -5.62 -10.25 -10.69
N ARG A 101 -4.78 -11.26 -10.94
CA ARG A 101 -3.94 -11.32 -12.13
C ARG A 101 -4.79 -11.27 -13.40
N VAL A 102 -5.90 -12.00 -13.42
CA VAL A 102 -6.82 -11.98 -14.55
C VAL A 102 -7.50 -10.62 -14.69
N ALA A 103 -8.02 -10.08 -13.58
CA ALA A 103 -8.76 -8.82 -13.59
C ALA A 103 -7.89 -7.62 -13.95
N LEU A 104 -6.62 -7.62 -13.58
CA LEU A 104 -5.71 -6.48 -13.71
C LEU A 104 -4.73 -6.60 -14.89
N ALA A 105 -4.84 -7.68 -15.66
CA ALA A 105 -3.87 -7.99 -16.73
C ALA A 105 -3.74 -6.90 -17.79
N LYS A 106 -4.80 -6.14 -18.04
CA LYS A 106 -4.82 -5.07 -19.04
C LYS A 106 -4.50 -3.69 -18.47
N ASP A 107 -4.36 -3.58 -17.15
CA ASP A 107 -3.97 -2.31 -16.51
C ASP A 107 -2.52 -1.99 -16.80
N SER A 108 -2.21 -0.73 -17.12
CA SER A 108 -0.86 -0.32 -17.49
C SER A 108 0.14 -0.43 -16.35
N LEU A 109 -0.31 -0.28 -15.09
CA LEU A 109 0.56 -0.38 -13.92
C LEU A 109 0.68 -1.80 -13.40
N TYR A 110 -0.46 -2.49 -13.21
CA TYR A 110 -0.48 -3.86 -12.69
C TYR A 110 -0.12 -4.92 -13.74
N GLY A 111 -0.46 -4.67 -15.00
CA GLY A 111 -0.35 -5.67 -16.07
C GLY A 111 0.98 -6.40 -16.16
N PRO A 112 2.14 -5.69 -16.11
CA PRO A 112 3.44 -6.35 -16.16
C PRO A 112 3.66 -7.38 -15.05
N HIS A 113 2.98 -7.24 -13.92
CA HIS A 113 3.10 -8.12 -12.76
C HIS A 113 2.04 -9.22 -12.72
N CYS A 114 1.14 -9.23 -13.71
CA CYS A 114 0.07 -10.24 -13.81
C CYS A 114 0.46 -11.46 -14.63
N LYS A 115 1.63 -11.43 -15.27
CA LYS A 115 2.09 -12.56 -16.10
C LYS A 115 2.44 -13.73 -15.20
N LEU A 116 1.89 -14.89 -15.53
CA LEU A 116 2.25 -16.11 -14.85
C LEU A 116 3.66 -16.52 -15.27
N ALA A 117 4.48 -16.92 -14.32
CA ALA A 117 5.77 -17.54 -14.59
C ALA A 117 5.50 -18.89 -15.27
N LYS A 118 6.14 -19.08 -16.39
CA LYS A 118 6.08 -20.37 -17.08
C LYS A 118 7.19 -21.27 -16.61
#